data_ee9ed1982dbe87131564cf884fedf18e
#
_entry.id   ee9ed1982dbe87131564cf884fedf18e
#
_cell.length_a   1.000
_cell.length_b   1.000
_cell.length_c   1.000
_cell.angle_alpha   90.00
_cell.angle_beta   90.00
_cell.angle_gamma   90.00
#
_symmetry.space_group_name_H-M   'P 1'
#
loop_
_entity.id
_entity.type
_entity.pdbx_description
1 polymer ?
#
loop_
_entity_poly.entity_id
_entity_poly.type
_entity_poly.pdbx_seq_one_letter_code
_entity_poly.pdbx_strand_id
1 'polypeptide(L)'
;MIDKEFLTFSEKPRELPTVALRGLVVFPDMFIHFEVGREKSINALKEAMDGGQEVFLVAQRDVSVDDPDYDELYDIGVIAKVKQLIRMPGKNTNIRVAVEGIARARLIGGVAGKNSKCLRSLIVPVSELPVAEELRDYSRALVRHAKELFADYVEVASQMPVDIVTGVMQKSEPGELADYVAG
;
A
#
# COMPACT_ATOMS: atom_id res chain seq x y z
N MET A 1 16.93 11.96 5.72
CA MET A 1 16.34 13.00 4.85
C MET A 1 16.41 12.42 3.45
N ILE A 2 15.32 11.79 2.98
CA ILE A 2 15.27 11.20 1.63
C ILE A 2 15.08 12.39 0.69
N ASP A 3 16.02 12.59 -0.23
CA ASP A 3 15.99 13.69 -1.18
C ASP A 3 14.67 13.67 -1.96
N LYS A 4 14.00 14.82 -2.00
CA LYS A 4 12.70 15.03 -2.67
C LYS A 4 12.76 14.88 -4.20
N GLU A 5 13.93 14.63 -4.77
CA GLU A 5 14.18 14.61 -6.22
C GLU A 5 13.89 13.27 -6.91
N PHE A 6 13.68 12.18 -6.16
CA PHE A 6 13.49 10.85 -6.76
C PHE A 6 12.05 10.48 -7.14
N LEU A 7 11.09 11.40 -6.93
CA LEU A 7 9.69 11.12 -7.22
C LEU A 7 9.15 12.09 -8.27
N THR A 8 8.86 11.62 -9.46
CA THR A 8 8.16 12.41 -10.48
C THR A 8 6.66 12.37 -10.24
N PHE A 9 6.05 13.54 -10.08
CA PHE A 9 4.60 13.70 -10.05
C PHE A 9 4.11 13.80 -11.50
N SER A 10 3.69 12.70 -12.07
CA SER A 10 3.27 12.65 -13.46
C SER A 10 1.75 12.81 -13.64
N GLU A 11 0.99 12.77 -12.55
CA GLU A 11 -0.47 12.79 -12.59
C GLU A 11 -1.09 13.93 -11.78
N LYS A 12 -2.34 14.26 -12.13
CA LYS A 12 -3.12 15.27 -11.42
C LYS A 12 -3.49 14.79 -10.02
N PRO A 13 -3.56 15.71 -9.03
CA PRO A 13 -4.08 15.37 -7.70
C PRO A 13 -5.48 14.75 -7.79
N ARG A 14 -5.72 13.74 -6.97
CA ARG A 14 -7.00 13.02 -6.88
C ARG A 14 -7.49 13.01 -5.43
N GLU A 15 -8.79 13.04 -5.26
CA GLU A 15 -9.41 12.88 -3.95
C GLU A 15 -9.92 11.46 -3.79
N LEU A 16 -9.48 10.77 -2.73
CA LEU A 16 -9.95 9.43 -2.40
C LEU A 16 -10.36 9.33 -0.93
N PRO A 17 -11.37 8.48 -0.62
CA PRO A 17 -11.63 8.05 0.74
C PRO A 17 -10.38 7.36 1.29
N THR A 18 -10.07 7.60 2.56
CA THR A 18 -8.79 7.20 3.16
C THR A 18 -9.00 6.28 4.35
N VAL A 19 -8.21 5.22 4.41
CA VAL A 19 -8.15 4.30 5.55
C VAL A 19 -6.77 4.36 6.18
N ALA A 20 -6.72 4.78 7.45
CA ALA A 20 -5.52 4.73 8.27
C ALA A 20 -5.27 3.28 8.73
N LEU A 21 -4.14 2.71 8.33
CA LEU A 21 -3.73 1.35 8.68
C LEU A 21 -2.91 1.34 9.96
N ARG A 22 -3.22 0.39 10.86
CA ARG A 22 -2.52 0.21 12.13
C ARG A 22 -1.60 -1.00 12.06
N GLY A 23 -0.28 -0.76 12.06
CA GLY A 23 0.73 -1.83 12.05
C GLY A 23 0.72 -2.70 10.79
N LEU A 24 0.17 -2.18 9.71
CA LEU A 24 0.10 -2.83 8.41
C LEU A 24 0.55 -1.84 7.33
N VAL A 25 1.32 -2.31 6.39
CA VAL A 25 1.70 -1.58 5.17
C VAL A 25 1.23 -2.40 3.98
N VAL A 26 0.71 -1.72 2.97
CA VAL A 26 0.29 -2.35 1.70
C VAL A 26 1.21 -1.82 0.59
N PHE A 27 1.61 -2.70 -0.32
CA PHE A 27 2.43 -2.36 -1.47
C PHE A 27 1.64 -2.50 -2.78
N PRO A 28 2.08 -1.89 -3.88
CA PRO A 28 1.54 -2.18 -5.21
C PRO A 28 1.57 -3.68 -5.50
N ASP A 29 0.60 -4.17 -6.29
CA ASP A 29 0.40 -5.58 -6.66
C ASP A 29 0.13 -6.56 -5.49
N MET A 30 0.11 -6.05 -4.25
CA MET A 30 -0.20 -6.86 -3.08
C MET A 30 -1.70 -7.10 -2.98
N PHE A 31 -2.11 -8.36 -2.85
CA PHE A 31 -3.49 -8.75 -2.54
C PHE A 31 -3.59 -9.19 -1.08
N ILE A 32 -4.33 -8.44 -0.28
CA ILE A 32 -4.39 -8.66 1.17
C ILE A 32 -5.81 -8.57 1.72
N HIS A 33 -6.03 -9.31 2.82
CA HIS A 33 -7.24 -9.24 3.63
C HIS A 33 -6.90 -8.71 5.02
N PHE A 34 -7.68 -7.76 5.51
CA PHE A 34 -7.55 -7.28 6.88
C PHE A 34 -8.90 -6.90 7.47
N GLU A 35 -8.93 -6.73 8.79
CA GLU A 35 -10.14 -6.35 9.51
C GLU A 35 -10.14 -4.85 9.83
N VAL A 36 -11.32 -4.25 9.71
CA VAL A 36 -11.55 -2.84 9.96
C VAL A 36 -12.69 -2.69 10.95
N GLY A 37 -12.42 -2.04 12.09
CA GLY A 37 -13.39 -1.81 13.15
C GLY A 37 -13.72 -0.33 13.39
N ARG A 38 -12.85 0.60 12.95
CA ARG A 38 -13.08 2.04 13.13
C ARG A 38 -14.19 2.53 12.21
N GLU A 39 -15.14 3.29 12.75
CA GLU A 39 -16.29 3.79 12.00
C GLU A 39 -15.88 4.64 10.79
N LYS A 40 -14.88 5.54 10.95
CA LYS A 40 -14.36 6.36 9.85
C LYS A 40 -13.81 5.50 8.71
N SER A 41 -13.05 4.45 9.03
CA SER A 41 -12.47 3.53 8.04
C SER A 41 -13.54 2.68 7.35
N ILE A 42 -14.54 2.21 8.09
CA ILE A 42 -15.69 1.48 7.54
C ILE A 42 -16.46 2.36 6.55
N ASN A 43 -16.67 3.64 6.90
CA ASN A 43 -17.39 4.57 6.03
C ASN A 43 -16.56 4.89 4.78
N ALA A 44 -15.23 5.03 4.89
CA ALA A 44 -14.34 5.22 3.74
C ALA A 44 -14.43 4.05 2.75
N LEU A 45 -14.42 2.81 3.25
CA LEU A 45 -14.56 1.61 2.41
C LEU A 45 -15.93 1.51 1.75
N LYS A 46 -17.02 1.89 2.44
CA LYS A 46 -18.36 1.93 1.84
C LYS A 46 -18.43 2.98 0.74
N GLU A 47 -17.91 4.18 0.99
CA GLU A 47 -17.86 5.25 -0.01
C GLU A 47 -17.05 4.83 -1.23
N ALA A 48 -15.91 4.13 -1.04
CA ALA A 48 -15.13 3.57 -2.12
C ALA A 48 -15.96 2.57 -2.96
N MET A 49 -16.72 1.69 -2.33
CA MET A 49 -17.56 0.70 -3.01
C MET A 49 -18.71 1.33 -3.80
N ASP A 50 -19.29 2.42 -3.27
CA ASP A 50 -20.36 3.17 -3.96
C ASP A 50 -19.82 4.00 -5.13
N GLY A 51 -18.51 4.23 -5.18
CA GLY A 51 -17.81 4.98 -6.22
C GLY A 51 -16.99 4.12 -7.18
N GLY A 52 -15.73 4.48 -7.39
CA GLY A 52 -14.79 3.78 -8.29
C GLY A 52 -14.11 2.55 -7.70
N GLN A 53 -14.50 2.10 -6.51
CA GLN A 53 -13.85 1.02 -5.73
C GLN A 53 -12.40 1.34 -5.32
N GLU A 54 -11.96 2.58 -5.46
CA GLU A 54 -10.62 2.99 -5.08
C GLU A 54 -10.61 3.63 -3.70
N VAL A 55 -9.58 3.30 -2.93
CA VAL A 55 -9.34 3.82 -1.58
C VAL A 55 -7.85 4.13 -1.42
N PHE A 56 -7.53 5.17 -0.66
CA PHE A 56 -6.15 5.43 -0.27
C PHE A 56 -5.88 4.75 1.07
N LEU A 57 -4.91 3.84 1.07
CA LEU A 57 -4.44 3.12 2.25
C LEU A 57 -3.10 3.71 2.69
N VAL A 58 -3.03 4.16 3.93
CA VAL A 58 -1.82 4.77 4.47
C VAL A 58 -1.60 4.34 5.91
N ALA A 59 -0.36 4.00 6.27
CA ALA A 59 -0.02 3.62 7.62
C ALA A 59 -0.05 4.83 8.56
N GLN A 60 -0.53 4.65 9.78
CA GLN A 60 -0.39 5.64 10.84
C GLN A 60 1.00 5.54 11.49
N ARG A 61 1.53 6.69 11.93
CA ARG A 61 2.87 6.79 12.55
C ARG A 61 2.91 6.16 13.94
N ASP A 62 1.87 6.40 14.72
CA ASP A 62 1.73 5.85 16.08
C ASP A 62 0.53 4.92 16.14
N VAL A 63 0.78 3.63 16.39
CA VAL A 63 -0.25 2.59 16.49
C VAL A 63 -1.15 2.74 17.71
N SER A 64 -0.75 3.53 18.72
CA SER A 64 -1.53 3.77 19.93
C SER A 64 -2.68 4.76 19.73
N VAL A 65 -2.61 5.59 18.68
CA VAL A 65 -3.65 6.58 18.37
C VAL A 65 -4.88 5.89 17.78
N ASP A 66 -6.01 6.04 18.47
CA ASP A 66 -7.25 5.37 18.04
C ASP A 66 -7.93 6.05 16.84
N ASP A 67 -7.87 7.37 16.76
CA ASP A 67 -8.51 8.16 15.71
C ASP A 67 -7.50 9.14 15.10
N PRO A 68 -6.57 8.66 14.26
CA PRO A 68 -5.50 9.49 13.72
C PRO A 68 -6.04 10.55 12.76
N ASP A 69 -5.47 11.75 12.85
CA ASP A 69 -5.63 12.81 11.86
C ASP A 69 -4.50 12.75 10.81
N TYR A 70 -4.55 13.61 9.81
CA TYR A 70 -3.62 13.59 8.67
C TYR A 70 -2.14 13.72 9.06
N ASP A 71 -1.83 14.51 10.09
CA ASP A 71 -0.46 14.73 10.59
C ASP A 71 0.14 13.46 11.25
N GLU A 72 -0.73 12.52 11.64
CA GLU A 72 -0.35 11.25 12.26
C GLU A 72 -0.22 10.11 11.23
N LEU A 73 -0.40 10.42 9.94
CA LEU A 73 -0.22 9.48 8.85
C LEU A 73 1.17 9.63 8.22
N TYR A 74 1.65 8.57 7.58
CA TYR A 74 2.82 8.66 6.73
C TYR A 74 2.51 9.41 5.44
N ASP A 75 3.53 10.01 4.83
CA ASP A 75 3.39 10.82 3.62
C ASP A 75 3.13 9.97 2.38
N ILE A 76 3.54 8.71 2.40
CA ILE A 76 3.39 7.76 1.28
C ILE A 76 2.45 6.64 1.72
N GLY A 77 1.46 6.38 0.88
CA GLY A 77 0.55 5.26 0.98
C GLY A 77 0.33 4.62 -0.38
N VAL A 78 -0.72 3.83 -0.49
CA VAL A 78 -1.06 3.08 -1.71
C VAL A 78 -2.51 3.35 -2.10
N ILE A 79 -2.75 3.63 -3.37
CA ILE A 79 -4.06 3.54 -3.98
C ILE A 79 -4.36 2.06 -4.12
N ALA A 80 -5.46 1.61 -3.56
CA ALA A 80 -5.87 0.22 -3.61
C ALA A 80 -7.30 0.09 -4.13
N LYS A 81 -7.57 -1.03 -4.80
CA LYS A 81 -8.91 -1.40 -5.24
C LYS A 81 -9.57 -2.30 -4.21
N VAL A 82 -10.72 -1.90 -3.72
CA VAL A 82 -11.55 -2.73 -2.85
C VAL A 82 -12.23 -3.80 -3.68
N LYS A 83 -11.89 -5.07 -3.42
CA LYS A 83 -12.45 -6.22 -4.15
C LYS A 83 -13.70 -6.77 -3.45
N GLN A 84 -13.66 -6.82 -2.11
CA GLN A 84 -14.73 -7.41 -1.35
C GLN A 84 -14.82 -6.82 0.07
N LEU A 85 -16.04 -6.63 0.55
CA LEU A 85 -16.37 -6.30 1.93
C LEU A 85 -17.26 -7.40 2.52
N ILE A 86 -16.82 -8.02 3.60
CA ILE A 86 -17.56 -9.06 4.30
C ILE A 86 -17.85 -8.59 5.72
N ARG A 87 -19.12 -8.52 6.09
CA ARG A 87 -19.52 -8.27 7.48
C ARG A 87 -19.23 -9.49 8.33
N MET A 88 -18.49 -9.31 9.41
CA MET A 88 -18.24 -10.39 10.36
C MET A 88 -19.51 -10.67 11.20
N PRO A 89 -19.91 -11.93 11.35
CA PRO A 89 -21.01 -12.28 12.24
C PRO A 89 -20.60 -12.07 13.70
N GLY A 90 -21.41 -11.36 14.47
CA GLY A 90 -21.16 -11.12 15.90
C GLY A 90 -21.64 -9.77 16.39
N LYS A 91 -21.34 -9.44 17.66
CA LYS A 91 -21.71 -8.16 18.28
C LYS A 91 -20.88 -6.97 17.81
N ASN A 92 -19.75 -7.22 17.16
CA ASN A 92 -18.84 -6.17 16.65
C ASN A 92 -19.21 -5.81 15.21
N THR A 93 -19.17 -4.51 14.91
CA THR A 93 -19.43 -3.97 13.57
C THR A 93 -18.25 -4.13 12.61
N ASN A 94 -17.26 -4.99 12.95
CA ASN A 94 -16.06 -5.19 12.15
C ASN A 94 -16.39 -5.71 10.75
N ILE A 95 -15.65 -5.18 9.78
CA ILE A 95 -15.74 -5.61 8.38
C ILE A 95 -14.38 -6.20 8.00
N ARG A 96 -14.40 -7.35 7.34
CA ARG A 96 -13.24 -7.89 6.66
C ARG A 96 -13.22 -7.37 5.23
N VAL A 97 -12.11 -6.77 4.83
CA VAL A 97 -11.92 -6.22 3.50
C VAL A 97 -10.85 -6.99 2.75
N ALA A 98 -11.09 -7.22 1.46
CA ALA A 98 -10.07 -7.67 0.50
C ALA A 98 -9.72 -6.50 -0.41
N VAL A 99 -8.44 -6.20 -0.53
CA VAL A 99 -7.92 -5.12 -1.37
C VAL A 99 -6.76 -5.60 -2.24
N GLU A 100 -6.59 -4.93 -3.36
CA GLU A 100 -5.43 -5.07 -4.23
C GLU A 100 -4.75 -3.71 -4.34
N GLY A 101 -3.46 -3.63 -3.98
CA GLY A 101 -2.64 -2.44 -4.17
C GLY A 101 -2.45 -2.15 -5.65
N ILE A 102 -2.61 -0.89 -6.07
CA ILE A 102 -2.47 -0.49 -7.48
C ILE A 102 -1.20 0.32 -7.69
N ALA A 103 -1.04 1.40 -6.93
CA ALA A 103 0.07 2.33 -7.13
C ALA A 103 0.37 3.09 -5.83
N ARG A 104 1.62 3.47 -5.64
CA ARG A 104 1.99 4.40 -4.57
C ARG A 104 1.38 5.78 -4.81
N ALA A 105 1.05 6.46 -3.74
CA ALA A 105 0.64 7.85 -3.81
C ALA A 105 1.17 8.63 -2.61
N ARG A 106 1.41 9.91 -2.83
CA ARG A 106 1.78 10.85 -1.78
C ARG A 106 0.55 11.56 -1.25
N LEU A 107 0.41 11.59 0.06
CA LEU A 107 -0.56 12.40 0.78
C LEU A 107 -0.16 13.88 0.66
N ILE A 108 -1.03 14.70 0.09
CA ILE A 108 -0.84 16.15 -0.03
C ILE A 108 -1.55 16.89 1.11
N GLY A 109 -2.69 16.38 1.52
CA GLY A 109 -3.46 16.94 2.63
C GLY A 109 -4.83 16.32 2.78
N GLY A 110 -5.51 16.70 3.84
CA GLY A 110 -6.89 16.32 4.08
C GLY A 110 -7.87 17.15 3.28
N VAL A 111 -8.96 16.52 2.85
CA VAL A 111 -10.09 17.21 2.25
C VAL A 111 -11.19 17.37 3.29
N ALA A 112 -11.35 18.58 3.81
CA ALA A 112 -12.39 18.89 4.79
C ALA A 112 -13.77 18.96 4.13
N GLY A 113 -14.56 17.91 4.23
CA GLY A 113 -15.99 17.93 3.94
C GLY A 113 -16.78 18.33 5.18
N LYS A 114 -17.70 19.30 5.06
CA LYS A 114 -18.54 19.80 6.19
C LYS A 114 -19.36 18.74 6.93
N ASN A 115 -19.43 17.49 6.42
CA ASN A 115 -20.12 16.34 7.01
C ASN A 115 -19.41 15.00 6.69
N SER A 116 -18.09 15.00 6.55
CA SER A 116 -17.39 13.77 6.17
C SER A 116 -17.43 12.76 7.31
N LYS A 117 -18.13 11.66 7.10
CA LYS A 117 -18.17 10.52 8.02
C LYS A 117 -16.88 9.67 7.96
N CYS A 118 -15.95 10.00 7.06
CA CYS A 118 -14.69 9.32 6.84
C CYS A 118 -13.57 10.31 6.52
N LEU A 119 -12.31 9.87 6.62
CA LEU A 119 -11.18 10.61 6.13
C LEU A 119 -11.19 10.61 4.59
N ARG A 120 -10.90 11.78 3.99
CA ARG A 120 -10.70 11.94 2.55
C ARG A 120 -9.39 12.68 2.32
N SER A 121 -8.55 12.17 1.47
CA SER A 121 -7.24 12.75 1.20
C SER A 121 -7.13 13.23 -0.23
N LEU A 122 -6.49 14.38 -0.40
CA LEU A 122 -5.91 14.82 -1.66
C LEU A 122 -4.56 14.11 -1.81
N ILE A 123 -4.41 13.31 -2.85
CA ILE A 123 -3.23 12.50 -3.12
C ILE A 123 -2.70 12.74 -4.52
N VAL A 124 -1.41 12.48 -4.72
CA VAL A 124 -0.79 12.46 -6.05
C VAL A 124 -0.15 11.09 -6.26
N PRO A 125 -0.52 10.36 -7.32
CA PRO A 125 0.15 9.12 -7.68
C PRO A 125 1.65 9.35 -7.88
N VAL A 126 2.44 8.38 -7.44
CA VAL A 126 3.90 8.41 -7.53
C VAL A 126 4.35 7.27 -8.41
N SER A 127 4.98 7.59 -9.53
CA SER A 127 5.60 6.62 -10.41
C SER A 127 7.06 6.42 -10.04
N GLU A 128 7.54 5.21 -10.20
CA GLU A 128 8.96 4.93 -10.10
C GLU A 128 9.72 5.59 -11.28
N LEU A 129 10.89 6.12 -10.98
CA LEU A 129 11.77 6.62 -12.03
C LEU A 129 12.35 5.43 -12.80
N PRO A 130 12.38 5.49 -14.14
CA PRO A 130 13.04 4.46 -14.92
C PRO A 130 14.55 4.43 -14.57
N VAL A 131 15.10 3.22 -14.50
CA VAL A 131 16.53 3.05 -14.26
C VAL A 131 17.30 3.72 -15.41
N ALA A 132 18.21 4.64 -15.06
CA ALA A 132 19.06 5.31 -16.03
C ALA A 132 19.88 4.28 -16.85
N GLU A 133 20.14 4.59 -18.12
CA GLU A 133 20.81 3.67 -19.04
C GLU A 133 22.14 3.15 -18.47
N GLU A 134 22.92 4.06 -17.88
CA GLU A 134 24.24 3.77 -17.31
C GLU A 134 24.17 2.81 -16.10
N LEU A 135 23.01 2.73 -15.45
CA LEU A 135 22.80 1.91 -14.25
C LEU A 135 22.08 0.59 -14.54
N ARG A 136 21.66 0.32 -15.76
CA ARG A 136 20.87 -0.87 -16.11
C ARG A 136 21.57 -2.18 -15.77
N ASP A 137 22.84 -2.31 -16.13
CA ASP A 137 23.58 -3.54 -15.87
C ASP A 137 23.84 -3.72 -14.37
N TYR A 138 24.11 -2.62 -13.67
CA TYR A 138 24.24 -2.64 -12.22
C TYR A 138 22.92 -3.03 -11.54
N SER A 139 21.81 -2.45 -11.96
CA SER A 139 20.47 -2.78 -11.46
C SER A 139 20.13 -4.27 -11.69
N ARG A 140 20.41 -4.80 -12.88
CA ARG A 140 20.23 -6.23 -13.17
C ARG A 140 21.09 -7.13 -12.29
N ALA A 141 22.31 -6.73 -12.03
CA ALA A 141 23.21 -7.45 -11.13
C ALA A 141 22.69 -7.45 -9.69
N LEU A 142 22.13 -6.34 -9.20
CA LEU A 142 21.50 -6.25 -7.89
C LEU A 142 20.27 -7.16 -7.78
N VAL A 143 19.38 -7.14 -8.77
CA VAL A 143 18.21 -8.03 -8.80
C VAL A 143 18.62 -9.50 -8.75
N ARG A 144 19.64 -9.89 -9.54
CA ARG A 144 20.15 -11.26 -9.51
C ARG A 144 20.72 -11.61 -8.13
N HIS A 145 21.55 -10.74 -7.58
CA HIS A 145 22.16 -10.99 -6.26
C HIS A 145 21.10 -11.07 -5.14
N ALA A 146 20.08 -10.22 -5.18
CA ALA A 146 18.96 -10.29 -4.24
C ALA A 146 18.23 -11.64 -4.31
N LYS A 147 18.01 -12.16 -5.53
CA LYS A 147 17.40 -13.48 -5.74
C LYS A 147 18.30 -14.64 -5.26
N GLU A 148 19.61 -14.55 -5.44
CA GLU A 148 20.59 -15.51 -4.92
C GLU A 148 20.51 -15.54 -3.38
N LEU A 149 20.56 -14.37 -2.72
CA LEU A 149 20.42 -14.26 -1.26
C LEU A 149 19.07 -14.78 -0.76
N PHE A 150 18.01 -14.53 -1.52
CA PHE A 150 16.69 -15.06 -1.18
C PHE A 150 16.64 -16.59 -1.30
N ALA A 151 17.28 -17.16 -2.31
CA ALA A 151 17.39 -18.62 -2.45
C ALA A 151 18.15 -19.26 -1.28
N ASP A 152 19.29 -18.67 -0.88
CA ASP A 152 20.04 -19.10 0.30
C ASP A 152 19.18 -19.01 1.57
N TYR A 153 18.39 -17.93 1.71
CA TYR A 153 17.46 -17.81 2.84
C TYR A 153 16.39 -18.91 2.84
N VAL A 154 15.82 -19.25 1.67
CA VAL A 154 14.81 -20.31 1.52
C VAL A 154 15.36 -21.67 1.95
N GLU A 155 16.65 -21.97 1.66
CA GLU A 155 17.29 -23.23 2.10
C GLU A 155 17.33 -23.36 3.62
N VAL A 156 17.46 -22.24 4.34
CA VAL A 156 17.49 -22.20 5.81
C VAL A 156 16.08 -22.09 6.40
N ALA A 157 15.18 -21.41 5.73
CA ALA A 157 13.79 -21.22 6.13
C ALA A 157 12.95 -22.45 5.74
N SER A 158 12.90 -23.44 6.60
CA SER A 158 12.35 -24.79 6.34
C SER A 158 10.85 -24.87 5.97
N GLN A 159 10.11 -23.76 5.82
CA GLN A 159 8.67 -23.75 5.53
C GLN A 159 8.21 -22.58 4.65
N MET A 160 9.04 -22.13 3.71
CA MET A 160 8.62 -21.08 2.78
C MET A 160 7.62 -21.63 1.74
N PRO A 161 6.44 -21.03 1.57
CA PRO A 161 5.48 -21.43 0.53
C PRO A 161 6.09 -21.32 -0.88
N VAL A 162 5.84 -22.32 -1.72
CA VAL A 162 6.41 -22.40 -3.08
C VAL A 162 5.96 -21.24 -3.98
N ASP A 163 4.75 -20.74 -3.79
CA ASP A 163 4.21 -19.59 -4.50
C ASP A 163 4.95 -18.29 -4.18
N ILE A 164 5.39 -18.08 -2.94
CA ILE A 164 6.24 -16.95 -2.56
C ILE A 164 7.60 -17.04 -3.27
N VAL A 165 8.23 -18.22 -3.21
CA VAL A 165 9.53 -18.42 -3.89
C VAL A 165 9.41 -18.17 -5.38
N THR A 166 8.38 -18.72 -6.01
CA THR A 166 8.12 -18.54 -7.45
C THR A 166 7.86 -17.06 -7.77
N GLY A 167 7.08 -16.37 -6.94
CA GLY A 167 6.80 -14.94 -7.11
C GLY A 167 8.06 -14.09 -7.09
N VAL A 168 8.96 -14.29 -6.12
CA VAL A 168 10.26 -13.58 -6.06
C VAL A 168 11.09 -13.85 -7.32
N MET A 169 11.17 -15.12 -7.76
CA MET A 169 11.99 -15.49 -8.93
C MET A 169 11.44 -14.91 -10.25
N GLN A 170 10.15 -14.66 -10.34
CA GLN A 170 9.52 -14.09 -11.54
C GLN A 170 9.70 -12.57 -11.68
N LYS A 171 9.93 -11.84 -10.57
CA LYS A 171 10.10 -10.37 -10.62
C LYS A 171 11.42 -10.00 -11.29
N SER A 172 11.38 -9.13 -12.30
CA SER A 172 12.57 -8.68 -13.06
C SER A 172 12.95 -7.23 -12.75
N GLU A 173 11.97 -6.40 -12.37
CA GLU A 173 12.21 -5.01 -12.04
C GLU A 173 12.58 -4.86 -10.56
N PRO A 174 13.56 -3.99 -10.22
CA PRO A 174 14.06 -3.87 -8.86
C PRO A 174 13.00 -3.39 -7.86
N GLY A 175 12.12 -2.46 -8.27
CA GLY A 175 11.04 -1.96 -7.43
C GLY A 175 10.00 -3.04 -7.12
N GLU A 176 9.55 -3.77 -8.15
CA GLU A 176 8.61 -4.88 -7.99
C GLU A 176 9.17 -5.99 -7.10
N LEU A 177 10.47 -6.30 -7.24
CA LEU A 177 11.14 -7.28 -6.39
C LEU A 177 11.18 -6.83 -4.94
N ALA A 178 11.56 -5.56 -4.71
CA ALA A 178 11.62 -4.98 -3.38
C ALA A 178 10.24 -4.99 -2.70
N ASP A 179 9.18 -4.59 -3.42
CA ASP A 179 7.81 -4.60 -2.91
C ASP A 179 7.33 -6.00 -2.56
N TYR A 180 7.61 -6.97 -3.43
CA TYR A 180 7.19 -8.35 -3.22
C TYR A 180 7.89 -9.03 -2.03
N VAL A 181 9.16 -8.68 -1.78
CA VAL A 181 9.93 -9.21 -0.63
C VAL A 181 9.54 -8.51 0.67
N ALA A 182 9.11 -7.25 0.61
CA ALA A 182 8.74 -6.46 1.78
C ALA A 182 7.30 -6.71 2.27
N GLY A 183 6.41 -7.21 1.40
CA GLY A 183 4.99 -7.51 1.68
C GLY A 183 4.77 -8.94 2.09
#